data_db0fa73bedafc26a6b5e3f235ce47072
#
_entry.id   db0fa73bedafc26a6b5e3f235ce47072
#
_cell.length_a   1.000
_cell.length_b   1.000
_cell.length_c   1.000
_cell.angle_alpha   90.00
_cell.angle_beta   90.00
_cell.angle_gamma   90.00
#
_symmetry.space_group_name_H-M   'P 1'
#
loop_
_entity.id
_entity.type
_entity.pdbx_description
1 polymer ?
#
loop_
_entity_poly.entity_id
_entity_poly.type
_entity_poly.pdbx_seq_one_letter_code
_entity_poly.pdbx_strand_id
1 'polypeptide(L)'
;MSGSHQNYERLLARAKSLPPVPTAVAHPCDVSSLTGAIDAARLGLIAPILVGPVAKIRAVAEQADIDISRFEIVDAAHSHASAAEAVRLVREARAECLMKGSLHTDELMGAVVARETGLRTSRRISHCFVMDVPAHDTPLVISDAAVNIAPTLEDKVHIVQNAIDLVHALGVGEARVAILSAMETVNPKVPTTIEAAALCKMADRGQITGGILDGPLALDNAIDLQAAKIKKIDSPVAGRANVLIVPDLEAGNMLAKSLSFLAGADAAGIVLGAKVPIILTSRADSVTARLASCAVASLVAHARREALSKVVQ
;
A
#
# COMPACT_ATOMS: atom_id res chain seq x y z
N MET A 1 -19.25 10.22 -19.34
CA MET A 1 -19.28 8.75 -19.22
C MET A 1 -18.58 8.43 -17.91
N SER A 2 -19.29 7.90 -16.91
CA SER A 2 -18.65 7.46 -15.67
C SER A 2 -17.82 6.23 -16.02
N GLY A 3 -16.51 6.37 -16.05
CA GLY A 3 -15.60 5.22 -16.10
C GLY A 3 -15.95 4.29 -14.95
N SER A 4 -16.19 3.03 -15.21
CA SER A 4 -16.50 2.07 -14.17
C SER A 4 -15.20 1.74 -13.43
N HIS A 5 -15.22 1.77 -12.08
CA HIS A 5 -14.11 1.36 -11.21
C HIS A 5 -13.95 -0.18 -11.22
N GLN A 6 -13.71 -0.74 -12.41
CA GLN A 6 -13.69 -2.19 -12.63
C GLN A 6 -12.51 -2.88 -11.95
N ASN A 7 -11.40 -2.18 -11.82
CA ASN A 7 -10.22 -2.74 -11.17
C ASN A 7 -10.44 -2.92 -9.68
N TYR A 8 -11.09 -1.95 -9.03
CA TYR A 8 -11.51 -2.07 -7.63
C TYR A 8 -12.43 -3.26 -7.42
N GLU A 9 -13.48 -3.39 -8.26
CA GLU A 9 -14.44 -4.49 -8.16
C GLU A 9 -13.78 -5.86 -8.33
N ARG A 10 -12.83 -5.99 -9.27
CA ARG A 10 -12.05 -7.23 -9.49
C ARG A 10 -11.18 -7.58 -8.27
N LEU A 11 -10.46 -6.61 -7.71
CA LEU A 11 -9.63 -6.80 -6.51
C LEU A 11 -10.49 -7.21 -5.33
N LEU A 12 -11.62 -6.54 -5.12
CA LEU A 12 -12.57 -6.84 -4.05
C LEU A 12 -13.18 -8.24 -4.21
N ALA A 13 -13.62 -8.61 -5.41
CA ALA A 13 -14.18 -9.94 -5.69
C ALA A 13 -13.14 -11.06 -5.41
N ARG A 14 -11.89 -10.85 -5.84
CA ARG A 14 -10.80 -11.80 -5.58
C ARG A 14 -10.49 -11.91 -4.08
N ALA A 15 -10.42 -10.80 -3.36
CA ALA A 15 -10.17 -10.83 -1.92
C ALA A 15 -11.29 -11.55 -1.16
N LYS A 16 -12.55 -11.33 -1.56
CA LYS A 16 -13.73 -12.03 -0.96
C LYS A 16 -13.75 -13.53 -1.21
N SER A 17 -13.06 -14.04 -2.22
CA SER A 17 -12.97 -15.49 -2.47
C SER A 17 -11.96 -16.20 -1.58
N LEU A 18 -11.19 -15.46 -0.78
CA LEU A 18 -10.17 -15.97 0.12
C LEU A 18 -10.67 -15.93 1.59
N PRO A 19 -10.14 -16.76 2.48
CA PRO A 19 -10.48 -16.68 3.90
C PRO A 19 -10.14 -15.32 4.51
N PRO A 20 -10.94 -14.80 5.47
CA PRO A 20 -10.66 -13.55 6.13
C PRO A 20 -9.29 -13.55 6.83
N VAL A 21 -8.54 -12.47 6.71
CA VAL A 21 -7.19 -12.36 7.29
C VAL A 21 -7.25 -11.81 8.71
N PRO A 22 -6.69 -12.53 9.73
CA PRO A 22 -6.57 -12.01 11.08
C PRO A 22 -5.84 -10.66 11.08
N THR A 23 -6.50 -9.62 11.57
CA THR A 23 -6.03 -8.23 11.46
C THR A 23 -6.11 -7.52 12.82
N ALA A 24 -4.97 -7.08 13.35
CA ALA A 24 -4.94 -6.25 14.54
C ALA A 24 -5.29 -4.80 14.18
N VAL A 25 -6.42 -4.31 14.69
CA VAL A 25 -6.91 -2.94 14.46
C VAL A 25 -6.49 -2.06 15.63
N ALA A 26 -5.50 -1.22 15.42
CA ALA A 26 -4.91 -0.39 16.46
C ALA A 26 -5.77 0.84 16.75
N HIS A 27 -6.33 0.92 17.96
CA HIS A 27 -7.09 2.05 18.49
C HIS A 27 -8.31 2.48 17.65
N PRO A 28 -9.29 1.58 17.38
CA PRO A 28 -10.50 1.94 16.62
C PRO A 28 -11.50 2.70 17.51
N CYS A 29 -11.10 3.90 17.97
CA CYS A 29 -11.82 4.70 18.98
C CYS A 29 -12.55 5.91 18.38
N ASP A 30 -12.88 5.86 17.10
CA ASP A 30 -13.84 6.74 16.44
C ASP A 30 -14.76 5.94 15.51
N VAL A 31 -15.90 6.52 15.14
CA VAL A 31 -16.93 5.88 14.31
C VAL A 31 -16.35 5.42 12.98
N SER A 32 -15.54 6.26 12.35
CA SER A 32 -14.99 6.02 11.03
C SER A 32 -14.04 4.80 10.98
N SER A 33 -13.11 4.69 11.96
CA SER A 33 -12.17 3.57 12.00
C SER A 33 -12.83 2.27 12.43
N LEU A 34 -13.75 2.31 13.39
CA LEU A 34 -14.49 1.14 13.82
C LEU A 34 -15.40 0.61 12.70
N THR A 35 -16.21 1.48 12.09
CA THR A 35 -17.09 1.10 10.96
C THR A 35 -16.28 0.49 9.83
N GLY A 36 -15.15 1.11 9.44
CA GLY A 36 -14.30 0.58 8.38
C GLY A 36 -13.78 -0.84 8.65
N ALA A 37 -13.37 -1.14 9.88
CA ALA A 37 -12.94 -2.48 10.27
C ALA A 37 -14.10 -3.50 10.26
N ILE A 38 -15.26 -3.10 10.77
CA ILE A 38 -16.43 -3.98 10.84
C ILE A 38 -17.03 -4.24 9.45
N ASP A 39 -17.07 -3.24 8.57
CA ASP A 39 -17.55 -3.42 7.20
C ASP A 39 -16.61 -4.32 6.39
N ALA A 40 -15.29 -4.18 6.57
CA ALA A 40 -14.33 -5.10 5.98
C ALA A 40 -14.51 -6.54 6.49
N ALA A 41 -14.84 -6.70 7.78
CA ALA A 41 -15.16 -8.02 8.36
C ALA A 41 -16.48 -8.60 7.82
N ARG A 42 -17.51 -7.79 7.66
CA ARG A 42 -18.79 -8.20 7.06
C ARG A 42 -18.63 -8.67 5.62
N LEU A 43 -17.71 -8.06 4.90
CA LEU A 43 -17.35 -8.46 3.52
C LEU A 43 -16.42 -9.68 3.45
N GLY A 44 -15.97 -10.22 4.59
CA GLY A 44 -15.07 -11.37 4.64
C GLY A 44 -13.62 -11.05 4.25
N LEU A 45 -13.21 -9.79 4.27
CA LEU A 45 -11.84 -9.39 3.91
C LEU A 45 -10.85 -9.61 5.05
N ILE A 46 -11.28 -9.29 6.28
CA ILE A 46 -10.47 -9.39 7.50
C ILE A 46 -11.24 -10.05 8.64
N ALA A 47 -10.52 -10.64 9.58
CA ALA A 47 -11.00 -11.05 10.89
C ALA A 47 -10.38 -10.09 11.95
N PRO A 48 -11.07 -9.01 12.34
CA PRO A 48 -10.48 -7.98 13.17
C PRO A 48 -10.34 -8.41 14.62
N ILE A 49 -9.19 -8.09 15.23
CA ILE A 49 -8.93 -8.05 16.67
C ILE A 49 -8.85 -6.56 17.03
N LEU A 50 -9.82 -6.06 17.79
CA LEU A 50 -9.92 -4.65 18.16
C LEU A 50 -8.98 -4.36 19.33
N VAL A 51 -8.00 -3.47 19.17
CA VAL A 51 -6.99 -3.20 20.20
C VAL A 51 -7.13 -1.77 20.70
N GLY A 52 -7.49 -1.58 21.97
CA GLY A 52 -7.65 -0.24 22.55
C GLY A 52 -8.48 -0.24 23.83
N PRO A 53 -8.76 0.96 24.41
CA PRO A 53 -9.55 1.08 25.61
C PRO A 53 -10.95 0.50 25.41
N VAL A 54 -11.25 -0.61 26.07
CA VAL A 54 -12.51 -1.36 25.91
C VAL A 54 -13.75 -0.47 26.05
N ALA A 55 -13.75 0.39 27.06
CA ALA A 55 -14.87 1.30 27.31
C ALA A 55 -15.10 2.28 26.15
N LYS A 56 -14.02 2.83 25.55
CA LYS A 56 -14.13 3.73 24.38
C LYS A 56 -14.61 3.00 23.15
N ILE A 57 -14.07 1.81 22.86
CA ILE A 57 -14.49 1.01 21.70
C ILE A 57 -15.98 0.67 21.80
N ARG A 58 -16.44 0.24 22.99
CA ARG A 58 -17.86 -0.07 23.21
C ARG A 58 -18.77 1.16 23.09
N ALA A 59 -18.34 2.31 23.64
CA ALA A 59 -19.10 3.56 23.50
C ALA A 59 -19.23 4.02 22.05
N VAL A 60 -18.16 3.88 21.25
CA VAL A 60 -18.20 4.17 19.80
C VAL A 60 -19.11 3.21 19.07
N ALA A 61 -19.08 1.92 19.41
CA ALA A 61 -19.96 0.90 18.80
C ALA A 61 -21.44 1.19 19.10
N GLU A 62 -21.77 1.55 20.35
CA GLU A 62 -23.12 1.95 20.75
C GLU A 62 -23.58 3.22 20.03
N GLN A 63 -22.71 4.25 19.97
CA GLN A 63 -22.99 5.50 19.25
C GLN A 63 -23.27 5.28 17.76
N ALA A 64 -22.61 4.31 17.14
CA ALA A 64 -22.72 4.01 15.72
C ALA A 64 -23.71 2.88 15.39
N ASP A 65 -24.40 2.34 16.40
CA ASP A 65 -25.29 1.18 16.27
C ASP A 65 -24.59 -0.04 15.57
N ILE A 66 -23.37 -0.33 16.03
CA ILE A 66 -22.53 -1.42 15.47
C ILE A 66 -22.44 -2.56 16.50
N ASP A 67 -22.88 -3.75 16.12
CA ASP A 67 -22.67 -4.94 16.94
C ASP A 67 -21.20 -5.44 16.80
N ILE A 68 -20.49 -5.38 17.92
CA ILE A 68 -19.11 -5.87 18.05
C ILE A 68 -18.99 -7.09 18.98
N SER A 69 -20.11 -7.69 19.40
CA SER A 69 -20.13 -8.78 20.39
C SER A 69 -19.32 -10.01 19.98
N ARG A 70 -19.21 -10.28 18.70
CA ARG A 70 -18.48 -11.41 18.12
C ARG A 70 -16.98 -11.18 17.93
N PHE A 71 -16.50 -9.96 18.14
CA PHE A 71 -15.10 -9.63 17.90
C PHE A 71 -14.29 -9.60 19.19
N GLU A 72 -13.08 -10.11 19.13
CA GLU A 72 -12.14 -10.03 20.23
C GLU A 72 -11.73 -8.57 20.45
N ILE A 73 -11.74 -8.11 21.72
CA ILE A 73 -11.21 -6.82 22.13
C ILE A 73 -10.06 -7.05 23.07
N VAL A 74 -8.89 -6.55 22.70
CA VAL A 74 -7.68 -6.57 23.52
C VAL A 74 -7.52 -5.19 24.16
N ASP A 75 -7.55 -5.13 25.49
CA ASP A 75 -7.49 -3.87 26.23
C ASP A 75 -6.12 -3.21 26.14
N ALA A 76 -6.13 -1.89 25.90
CA ALA A 76 -4.94 -1.06 25.91
C ALA A 76 -5.31 0.37 26.32
N ALA A 77 -4.59 0.95 27.27
CA ALA A 77 -5.02 2.15 27.99
C ALA A 77 -5.11 3.43 27.13
N HIS A 78 -4.30 3.55 26.08
CA HIS A 78 -4.22 4.72 25.19
C HIS A 78 -3.64 4.37 23.83
N SER A 79 -3.57 5.33 22.89
CA SER A 79 -3.17 5.11 21.50
C SER A 79 -1.80 4.46 21.33
N HIS A 80 -0.77 4.93 22.06
CA HIS A 80 0.57 4.32 22.01
C HIS A 80 0.56 2.87 22.54
N ALA A 81 -0.16 2.60 23.63
CA ALA A 81 -0.32 1.24 24.14
C ALA A 81 -1.08 0.35 23.13
N SER A 82 -2.11 0.90 22.48
CA SER A 82 -2.85 0.18 21.41
C SER A 82 -1.94 -0.17 20.23
N ALA A 83 -1.07 0.75 19.82
CA ALA A 83 -0.10 0.50 18.75
C ALA A 83 0.90 -0.60 19.13
N ALA A 84 1.47 -0.53 20.34
CA ALA A 84 2.43 -1.53 20.84
C ALA A 84 1.77 -2.92 20.97
N GLU A 85 0.54 -2.98 21.48
CA GLU A 85 -0.19 -4.22 21.67
C GLU A 85 -0.60 -4.85 20.33
N ALA A 86 -1.05 -4.04 19.35
CA ALA A 86 -1.36 -4.51 18.01
C ALA A 86 -0.11 -5.09 17.31
N VAL A 87 1.05 -4.45 17.48
CA VAL A 87 2.35 -4.96 17.00
C VAL A 87 2.71 -6.27 17.71
N ARG A 88 2.46 -6.40 19.02
CA ARG A 88 2.70 -7.63 19.78
C ARG A 88 1.86 -8.78 19.22
N LEU A 89 0.58 -8.58 18.93
CA LEU A 89 -0.30 -9.59 18.32
C LEU A 89 0.25 -10.13 17.00
N VAL A 90 0.81 -9.24 16.16
CA VAL A 90 1.47 -9.64 14.92
C VAL A 90 2.73 -10.48 15.22
N ARG A 91 3.55 -10.10 16.19
CA ARG A 91 4.75 -10.85 16.57
C ARG A 91 4.44 -12.24 17.10
N GLU A 92 3.31 -12.38 17.75
CA GLU A 92 2.80 -13.65 18.27
C GLU A 92 2.06 -14.50 17.20
N ALA A 93 2.08 -14.04 15.94
CA ALA A 93 1.36 -14.67 14.83
C ALA A 93 -0.17 -14.80 15.03
N ARG A 94 -0.75 -13.98 15.91
CA ARG A 94 -2.20 -13.88 16.11
C ARG A 94 -2.87 -12.97 15.06
N ALA A 95 -2.10 -12.07 14.44
CA ALA A 95 -2.54 -11.23 13.35
C ALA A 95 -1.53 -11.27 12.21
N GLU A 96 -2.03 -11.27 10.97
CA GLU A 96 -1.25 -11.30 9.73
C GLU A 96 -1.36 -10.01 8.93
N CYS A 97 -2.17 -9.07 9.41
CA CYS A 97 -2.27 -7.70 8.98
C CYS A 97 -2.31 -6.77 10.20
N LEU A 98 -1.87 -5.53 10.00
CA LEU A 98 -2.05 -4.45 10.96
C LEU A 98 -2.91 -3.37 10.31
N MET A 99 -3.91 -2.84 11.03
CA MET A 99 -4.77 -1.77 10.53
C MET A 99 -4.71 -0.58 11.47
N LYS A 100 -4.50 0.61 10.89
CA LYS A 100 -4.54 1.87 11.62
C LYS A 100 -5.99 2.25 11.94
N GLY A 101 -6.27 2.50 13.20
CA GLY A 101 -7.53 3.09 13.67
C GLY A 101 -7.46 4.63 13.77
N SER A 102 -7.95 5.19 14.88
CA SER A 102 -8.04 6.64 15.09
C SER A 102 -6.76 7.31 15.61
N LEU A 103 -5.71 6.53 15.93
CA LEU A 103 -4.41 7.06 16.36
C LEU A 103 -3.66 7.77 15.22
N HIS A 104 -2.63 8.55 15.54
CA HIS A 104 -1.79 9.19 14.55
C HIS A 104 -0.88 8.16 13.83
N THR A 105 -0.49 8.49 12.60
CA THR A 105 0.35 7.60 11.78
C THR A 105 1.73 7.38 12.40
N ASP A 106 2.33 8.42 12.96
CA ASP A 106 3.62 8.38 13.66
C ASP A 106 3.59 7.49 14.91
N GLU A 107 2.48 7.46 15.67
CA GLU A 107 2.32 6.58 16.82
C GLU A 107 2.36 5.09 16.39
N LEU A 108 1.59 4.73 15.34
CA LEU A 108 1.58 3.36 14.82
C LEU A 108 2.93 3.00 14.20
N MET A 109 3.45 3.85 13.35
CA MET A 109 4.72 3.58 12.66
C MET A 109 5.90 3.56 13.63
N GLY A 110 5.89 4.37 14.71
CA GLY A 110 6.87 4.30 15.78
C GLY A 110 6.94 2.91 16.43
N ALA A 111 5.78 2.30 16.72
CA ALA A 111 5.73 0.93 17.23
C ALA A 111 6.20 -0.11 16.20
N VAL A 112 5.83 0.07 14.92
CA VAL A 112 6.23 -0.82 13.82
C VAL A 112 7.74 -0.82 13.59
N VAL A 113 8.40 0.35 13.65
CA VAL A 113 9.84 0.46 13.38
C VAL A 113 10.73 0.30 14.61
N ALA A 114 10.16 0.06 15.78
CA ALA A 114 10.92 -0.17 17.00
C ALA A 114 11.94 -1.33 16.80
N ARG A 115 13.17 -1.15 17.31
CA ARG A 115 14.27 -2.10 17.03
C ARG A 115 14.00 -3.50 17.57
N GLU A 116 13.59 -3.59 18.83
CA GLU A 116 13.46 -4.86 19.55
C GLU A 116 12.05 -5.43 19.48
N THR A 117 11.05 -4.56 19.51
CA THR A 117 9.64 -4.92 19.63
C THR A 117 8.83 -4.71 18.37
N GLY A 118 9.42 -4.16 17.30
CA GLY A 118 8.74 -3.82 16.07
C GLY A 118 8.62 -4.97 15.07
N LEU A 119 8.23 -4.59 13.85
CA LEU A 119 7.96 -5.50 12.72
C LEU A 119 8.96 -5.32 11.58
N ARG A 120 10.13 -4.76 11.86
CA ARG A 120 11.17 -4.54 10.83
C ARG A 120 11.64 -5.86 10.23
N THR A 121 11.96 -5.79 8.95
CA THR A 121 12.65 -6.86 8.19
C THR A 121 13.97 -6.28 7.62
N SER A 122 14.62 -7.00 6.73
CA SER A 122 15.73 -6.48 5.92
C SER A 122 15.27 -5.47 4.86
N ARG A 123 13.97 -5.39 4.56
CA ARG A 123 13.39 -4.45 3.60
C ARG A 123 13.13 -3.09 4.25
N ARG A 124 13.37 -2.02 3.50
CA ARG A 124 12.88 -0.68 3.87
C ARG A 124 11.36 -0.68 3.84
N ILE A 125 10.73 -0.09 4.86
CA ILE A 125 9.29 0.12 4.88
C ILE A 125 8.94 1.23 3.90
N SER A 126 7.94 1.00 3.04
CA SER A 126 7.46 1.95 2.05
C SER A 126 5.95 1.91 1.91
N HIS A 127 5.37 2.99 1.42
CA HIS A 127 3.94 3.10 1.17
C HIS A 127 3.64 3.00 -0.32
N CYS A 128 2.63 2.22 -0.67
CA CYS A 128 2.07 2.17 -2.02
C CYS A 128 0.61 2.64 -2.02
N PHE A 129 0.27 3.52 -2.97
CA PHE A 129 -1.10 3.67 -3.40
C PHE A 129 -1.38 2.75 -4.58
N VAL A 130 -2.50 2.03 -4.54
CA VAL A 130 -3.09 1.33 -5.68
C VAL A 130 -4.27 2.17 -6.15
N MET A 131 -4.11 2.79 -7.33
CA MET A 131 -5.05 3.75 -7.88
C MET A 131 -5.89 3.09 -8.99
N ASP A 132 -7.21 3.13 -8.87
CA ASP A 132 -8.14 2.80 -9.95
C ASP A 132 -8.58 4.10 -10.63
N VAL A 133 -7.88 4.46 -11.72
CA VAL A 133 -8.13 5.70 -12.46
C VAL A 133 -9.12 5.41 -13.57
N PRO A 134 -10.30 6.08 -13.64
CA PRO A 134 -11.34 5.78 -14.64
C PRO A 134 -10.90 5.85 -16.11
N ALA A 135 -9.86 6.63 -16.39
CA ALA A 135 -9.30 6.78 -17.74
C ALA A 135 -8.14 5.81 -18.03
N HIS A 136 -7.83 4.87 -17.13
CA HIS A 136 -6.69 3.95 -17.26
C HIS A 136 -7.14 2.50 -17.05
N ASP A 137 -6.79 1.62 -17.98
CA ASP A 137 -7.30 0.24 -18.03
C ASP A 137 -6.79 -0.67 -16.91
N THR A 138 -5.62 -0.35 -16.34
CA THR A 138 -4.98 -1.14 -15.30
C THR A 138 -4.77 -0.31 -14.02
N PRO A 139 -4.78 -0.94 -12.82
CA PRO A 139 -4.43 -0.22 -11.60
C PRO A 139 -3.02 0.35 -11.69
N LEU A 140 -2.85 1.59 -11.24
CA LEU A 140 -1.53 2.22 -11.11
C LEU A 140 -1.04 2.11 -9.67
N VAL A 141 0.15 1.55 -9.47
CA VAL A 141 0.83 1.55 -8.18
C VAL A 141 1.78 2.74 -8.10
N ILE A 142 1.60 3.62 -7.12
CA ILE A 142 2.46 4.80 -6.91
C ILE A 142 3.22 4.61 -5.58
N SER A 143 4.54 4.73 -5.60
CA SER A 143 5.41 4.55 -4.43
C SER A 143 6.69 5.40 -4.52
N ASP A 144 7.26 5.91 -3.40
CA ASP A 144 6.67 6.01 -2.07
C ASP A 144 5.92 7.35 -1.96
N ALA A 145 4.75 7.32 -1.39
CA ALA A 145 3.91 8.52 -1.37
C ALA A 145 3.50 8.96 0.05
N ALA A 146 4.03 8.32 1.12
CA ALA A 146 3.61 8.63 2.49
C ALA A 146 4.61 8.30 3.61
N VAL A 147 5.72 7.61 3.36
CA VAL A 147 6.64 7.15 4.42
C VAL A 147 8.05 7.73 4.26
N ASN A 148 8.67 7.58 3.10
CA ASN A 148 10.05 8.01 2.88
C ASN A 148 10.08 9.41 2.27
N ILE A 149 10.51 10.42 3.06
CA ILE A 149 10.47 11.84 2.65
C ILE A 149 11.38 12.08 1.44
N ALA A 150 12.66 11.77 1.56
CA ALA A 150 13.66 11.91 0.50
C ALA A 150 14.50 10.61 0.44
N PRO A 151 13.98 9.55 -0.19
CA PRO A 151 14.65 8.25 -0.22
C PRO A 151 15.95 8.32 -1.01
N THR A 152 17.01 7.71 -0.46
CA THR A 152 18.28 7.51 -1.17
C THR A 152 18.13 6.45 -2.27
N LEU A 153 19.15 6.33 -3.13
CA LEU A 153 19.18 5.27 -4.14
C LEU A 153 19.02 3.87 -3.52
N GLU A 154 19.67 3.61 -2.39
CA GLU A 154 19.58 2.35 -1.64
C GLU A 154 18.14 2.12 -1.13
N ASP A 155 17.51 3.15 -0.55
CA ASP A 155 16.11 3.08 -0.12
C ASP A 155 15.18 2.77 -1.30
N LYS A 156 15.42 3.38 -2.47
CA LYS A 156 14.63 3.19 -3.69
C LYS A 156 14.69 1.76 -4.23
N VAL A 157 15.79 1.04 -4.07
CA VAL A 157 15.86 -0.39 -4.41
C VAL A 157 14.78 -1.18 -3.67
N HIS A 158 14.63 -0.94 -2.36
CA HIS A 158 13.61 -1.60 -1.56
C HIS A 158 12.18 -1.13 -1.89
N ILE A 159 12.00 0.16 -2.16
CA ILE A 159 10.71 0.76 -2.56
C ILE A 159 10.23 0.13 -3.86
N VAL A 160 11.09 0.04 -4.86
CA VAL A 160 10.80 -0.60 -6.15
C VAL A 160 10.43 -2.06 -5.97
N GLN A 161 11.23 -2.81 -5.20
CA GLN A 161 10.95 -4.23 -4.98
C GLN A 161 9.65 -4.46 -4.22
N ASN A 162 9.31 -3.63 -3.23
CA ASN A 162 8.02 -3.72 -2.53
C ASN A 162 6.84 -3.47 -3.49
N ALA A 163 6.97 -2.52 -4.42
CA ALA A 163 5.94 -2.24 -5.41
C ALA A 163 5.77 -3.37 -6.44
N ILE A 164 6.87 -4.00 -6.87
CA ILE A 164 6.85 -5.17 -7.74
C ILE A 164 6.15 -6.35 -7.04
N ASP A 165 6.55 -6.64 -5.79
CA ASP A 165 5.95 -7.72 -4.98
C ASP A 165 4.44 -7.48 -4.79
N LEU A 166 4.02 -6.21 -4.67
CA LEU A 166 2.61 -5.84 -4.60
C LEU A 166 1.86 -6.18 -5.90
N VAL A 167 2.39 -5.80 -7.07
CA VAL A 167 1.77 -6.11 -8.37
C VAL A 167 1.55 -7.62 -8.52
N HIS A 168 2.53 -8.43 -8.14
CA HIS A 168 2.42 -9.89 -8.16
C HIS A 168 1.35 -10.40 -7.19
N ALA A 169 1.31 -9.89 -5.96
CA ALA A 169 0.29 -10.26 -4.97
C ALA A 169 -1.13 -9.91 -5.45
N LEU A 170 -1.28 -8.77 -6.14
CA LEU A 170 -2.54 -8.35 -6.73
C LEU A 170 -2.92 -9.14 -7.99
N GLY A 171 -1.97 -9.83 -8.62
CA GLY A 171 -2.22 -10.58 -9.86
C GLY A 171 -2.67 -9.72 -11.03
N VAL A 172 -2.21 -8.47 -11.09
CA VAL A 172 -2.60 -7.50 -12.12
C VAL A 172 -1.67 -7.50 -13.35
N GLY A 173 -0.93 -8.58 -13.54
CA GLY A 173 -0.06 -8.78 -14.68
C GLY A 173 1.43 -8.59 -14.37
N GLU A 174 2.22 -8.31 -15.42
CA GLU A 174 3.65 -8.06 -15.32
C GLU A 174 3.92 -6.68 -14.70
N ALA A 175 4.88 -6.60 -13.77
CA ALA A 175 5.28 -5.33 -13.17
C ALA A 175 6.13 -4.53 -14.17
N ARG A 176 5.56 -3.49 -14.77
CA ARG A 176 6.21 -2.51 -15.63
C ARG A 176 6.44 -1.24 -14.86
N VAL A 177 7.68 -1.03 -14.46
CA VAL A 177 8.07 -0.02 -13.48
C VAL A 177 8.70 1.17 -14.17
N ALA A 178 8.02 2.30 -14.16
CA ALA A 178 8.59 3.59 -14.57
C ALA A 178 9.25 4.28 -13.38
N ILE A 179 10.54 4.57 -13.50
CA ILE A 179 11.27 5.41 -12.54
C ILE A 179 11.10 6.87 -13.00
N LEU A 180 10.23 7.60 -12.29
CA LEU A 180 9.82 8.92 -12.72
C LEU A 180 10.86 9.99 -12.44
N SER A 181 10.97 10.90 -13.39
CA SER A 181 11.71 12.17 -13.28
C SER A 181 10.99 13.25 -14.09
N ALA A 182 11.56 14.45 -14.14
CA ALA A 182 11.02 15.55 -14.93
C ALA A 182 11.26 15.40 -16.44
N MET A 183 12.13 14.49 -16.86
CA MET A 183 12.55 14.29 -18.24
C MET A 183 12.98 12.82 -18.47
N GLU A 184 13.07 12.43 -19.74
CA GLU A 184 13.44 11.08 -20.19
C GLU A 184 14.93 10.91 -20.53
N THR A 185 15.73 11.94 -20.38
CA THR A 185 17.18 11.90 -20.65
C THR A 185 17.98 12.03 -19.36
N VAL A 186 19.10 11.30 -19.26
CA VAL A 186 20.01 11.42 -18.11
C VAL A 186 20.70 12.78 -18.15
N ASN A 187 20.45 13.60 -17.12
CA ASN A 187 21.03 14.92 -16.98
C ASN A 187 21.68 15.08 -15.60
N PRO A 188 23.02 15.31 -15.53
CA PRO A 188 23.72 15.47 -14.25
C PRO A 188 23.20 16.61 -13.36
N LYS A 189 22.50 17.59 -13.93
CA LYS A 189 21.88 18.69 -13.18
C LYS A 189 20.54 18.28 -12.53
N VAL A 190 19.98 17.12 -12.89
CA VAL A 190 18.75 16.56 -12.34
C VAL A 190 19.07 15.19 -11.74
N PRO A 191 19.45 15.11 -10.46
CA PRO A 191 19.95 13.88 -9.82
C PRO A 191 19.01 12.67 -9.94
N THR A 192 17.70 12.91 -9.95
CA THR A 192 16.68 11.85 -10.10
C THR A 192 16.80 11.08 -11.42
N THR A 193 17.33 11.71 -12.48
CA THR A 193 17.59 11.02 -13.76
C THR A 193 18.75 10.03 -13.67
N ILE A 194 19.77 10.36 -12.88
CA ILE A 194 20.92 9.47 -12.61
C ILE A 194 20.47 8.28 -11.75
N GLU A 195 19.68 8.55 -10.70
CA GLU A 195 19.13 7.48 -9.85
C GLU A 195 18.24 6.53 -10.65
N ALA A 196 17.41 7.06 -11.55
CA ALA A 196 16.56 6.24 -12.42
C ALA A 196 17.40 5.31 -13.30
N ALA A 197 18.44 5.82 -13.97
CA ALA A 197 19.35 5.00 -14.78
C ALA A 197 20.08 3.95 -13.93
N ALA A 198 20.49 4.29 -12.70
CA ALA A 198 21.13 3.35 -11.78
C ALA A 198 20.17 2.22 -11.38
N LEU A 199 18.90 2.52 -11.02
CA LEU A 199 17.89 1.52 -10.67
C LEU A 199 17.59 0.56 -11.83
N CYS A 200 17.47 1.08 -13.06
CA CYS A 200 17.32 0.25 -14.25
C CYS A 200 18.53 -0.70 -14.42
N LYS A 201 19.76 -0.20 -14.25
CA LYS A 201 20.95 -1.04 -14.31
C LYS A 201 21.01 -2.08 -13.19
N MET A 202 20.54 -1.74 -11.98
CA MET A 202 20.42 -2.69 -10.88
C MET A 202 19.43 -3.82 -11.20
N ALA A 203 18.33 -3.52 -11.88
CA ALA A 203 17.40 -4.54 -12.38
C ALA A 203 18.04 -5.45 -13.44
N ASP A 204 18.76 -4.89 -14.41
CA ASP A 204 19.52 -5.66 -15.42
C ASP A 204 20.52 -6.63 -14.78
N ARG A 205 21.02 -6.32 -13.59
CA ARG A 205 22.01 -7.13 -12.84
C ARG A 205 21.37 -8.05 -11.78
N GLY A 206 20.03 -8.11 -11.71
CA GLY A 206 19.32 -8.97 -10.77
C GLY A 206 19.32 -8.48 -9.31
N GLN A 207 19.69 -7.22 -9.05
CA GLN A 207 19.59 -6.61 -7.73
C GLN A 207 18.14 -6.23 -7.39
N ILE A 208 17.32 -5.98 -8.41
CA ILE A 208 15.87 -5.84 -8.38
C ILE A 208 15.31 -6.90 -9.31
N THR A 209 14.30 -7.64 -8.87
CA THR A 209 13.79 -8.80 -9.60
C THR A 209 12.28 -8.80 -9.73
N GLY A 210 11.75 -9.55 -10.71
CA GLY A 210 10.31 -9.77 -10.88
C GLY A 210 9.57 -8.65 -11.61
N GLY A 211 10.27 -7.66 -12.16
CA GLY A 211 9.67 -6.58 -12.95
C GLY A 211 10.61 -6.09 -14.04
N ILE A 212 10.05 -5.38 -15.01
CA ILE A 212 10.80 -4.66 -16.04
C ILE A 212 10.84 -3.19 -15.65
N LEU A 213 12.04 -2.64 -15.55
CA LEU A 213 12.25 -1.23 -15.19
C LEU A 213 12.68 -0.42 -16.40
N ASP A 214 12.19 0.81 -16.49
CA ASP A 214 12.73 1.83 -17.36
C ASP A 214 12.69 3.20 -16.70
N GLY A 215 13.65 4.05 -17.05
CA GLY A 215 13.80 5.40 -16.54
C GLY A 215 15.17 6.01 -16.86
N PRO A 216 15.25 7.35 -16.78
CA PRO A 216 14.19 8.27 -16.34
C PRO A 216 13.04 8.36 -17.35
N LEU A 217 11.82 8.49 -16.85
CA LEU A 217 10.63 8.76 -17.64
C LEU A 217 9.86 9.94 -17.03
N ALA A 218 9.31 10.82 -17.86
CA ALA A 218 8.31 11.78 -17.41
C ALA A 218 6.94 11.09 -17.33
N LEU A 219 6.02 11.61 -16.53
CA LEU A 219 4.74 10.97 -16.27
C LEU A 219 3.95 10.67 -17.55
N ASP A 220 3.89 11.64 -18.48
CA ASP A 220 3.17 11.51 -19.76
C ASP A 220 3.66 10.31 -20.55
N ASN A 221 4.97 10.19 -20.75
CA ASN A 221 5.55 9.10 -21.54
C ASN A 221 5.65 7.77 -20.76
N ALA A 222 5.50 7.77 -19.45
CA ALA A 222 5.38 6.56 -18.66
C ALA A 222 4.04 5.84 -18.86
N ILE A 223 2.94 6.61 -18.97
CA ILE A 223 1.56 6.07 -18.95
C ILE A 223 0.81 6.20 -20.28
N ASP A 224 1.28 7.01 -21.21
CA ASP A 224 0.64 7.25 -22.52
C ASP A 224 1.53 6.83 -23.68
N LEU A 225 1.04 5.86 -24.48
CA LEU A 225 1.76 5.33 -25.66
C LEU A 225 2.00 6.35 -26.75
N GLN A 226 1.11 7.34 -26.91
CA GLN A 226 1.28 8.36 -27.94
C GLN A 226 2.37 9.33 -27.51
N ALA A 227 2.41 9.74 -26.24
CA ALA A 227 3.48 10.57 -25.70
C ALA A 227 4.85 9.88 -25.86
N ALA A 228 4.94 8.58 -25.52
CA ALA A 228 6.15 7.79 -25.71
C ALA A 228 6.61 7.74 -27.17
N LYS A 229 5.67 7.51 -28.11
CA LYS A 229 5.95 7.48 -29.56
C LYS A 229 6.42 8.84 -30.09
N ILE A 230 5.78 9.94 -29.71
CA ILE A 230 6.17 11.30 -30.11
C ILE A 230 7.61 11.59 -29.69
N LYS A 231 7.98 11.19 -28.48
CA LYS A 231 9.33 11.35 -27.95
C LYS A 231 10.32 10.26 -28.44
N LYS A 232 9.86 9.33 -29.28
CA LYS A 232 10.66 8.22 -29.86
C LYS A 232 11.35 7.35 -28.81
N ILE A 233 10.65 7.10 -27.70
CA ILE A 233 11.15 6.23 -26.63
C ILE A 233 10.82 4.79 -27.01
N ASP A 234 11.87 3.99 -27.25
CA ASP A 234 11.78 2.55 -27.48
C ASP A 234 11.98 1.82 -26.14
N SER A 235 10.88 1.37 -25.55
CA SER A 235 10.89 0.81 -24.20
C SER A 235 9.70 -0.15 -24.01
N PRO A 236 9.91 -1.28 -23.31
CA PRO A 236 8.82 -2.17 -22.92
C PRO A 236 7.91 -1.58 -21.81
N VAL A 237 8.33 -0.50 -21.16
CA VAL A 237 7.65 0.16 -20.04
C VAL A 237 6.96 1.44 -20.48
N ALA A 238 7.62 2.28 -21.29
CA ALA A 238 7.08 3.58 -21.70
C ALA A 238 5.70 3.45 -22.35
N GLY A 239 4.75 4.21 -21.87
CA GLY A 239 3.35 4.21 -22.28
C GLY A 239 2.53 3.01 -21.78
N ARG A 240 3.12 2.14 -20.95
CA ARG A 240 2.49 0.91 -20.43
C ARG A 240 2.80 0.65 -18.96
N ALA A 241 3.39 1.61 -18.26
CA ALA A 241 3.74 1.46 -16.86
C ALA A 241 2.51 1.26 -15.99
N ASN A 242 2.57 0.27 -15.09
CA ASN A 242 1.58 0.05 -14.04
C ASN A 242 2.17 0.29 -12.64
N VAL A 243 3.48 0.57 -12.55
CA VAL A 243 4.17 0.99 -11.33
C VAL A 243 4.90 2.29 -11.61
N LEU A 244 4.65 3.30 -10.80
CA LEU A 244 5.24 4.63 -10.88
C LEU A 244 6.07 4.88 -9.61
N ILE A 245 7.39 4.86 -9.74
CA ILE A 245 8.31 5.19 -8.65
C ILE A 245 8.63 6.67 -8.74
N VAL A 246 8.20 7.43 -7.75
CA VAL A 246 8.35 8.88 -7.70
C VAL A 246 9.69 9.28 -7.08
N PRO A 247 10.18 10.50 -7.36
CA PRO A 247 11.45 11.00 -6.83
C PRO A 247 11.49 11.07 -5.30
N ASP A 248 10.40 11.55 -4.69
CA ASP A 248 10.26 11.83 -3.28
C ASP A 248 8.80 11.76 -2.83
N LEU A 249 8.58 11.90 -1.53
CA LEU A 249 7.25 11.85 -0.91
C LEU A 249 6.32 12.94 -1.43
N GLU A 250 6.82 14.15 -1.64
CA GLU A 250 5.99 15.29 -2.06
C GLU A 250 5.42 15.04 -3.46
N ALA A 251 6.26 14.62 -4.40
CA ALA A 251 5.84 14.26 -5.75
C ALA A 251 4.80 13.12 -5.73
N GLY A 252 5.03 12.07 -4.95
CA GLY A 252 4.12 10.94 -4.84
C GLY A 252 2.78 11.29 -4.20
N ASN A 253 2.81 12.06 -3.12
CA ASN A 253 1.60 12.49 -2.41
C ASN A 253 0.74 13.44 -3.26
N MET A 254 1.39 14.41 -3.93
CA MET A 254 0.69 15.34 -4.84
C MET A 254 0.10 14.60 -6.03
N LEU A 255 0.83 13.67 -6.65
CA LEU A 255 0.33 12.86 -7.77
C LEU A 255 -0.88 12.03 -7.36
N ALA A 256 -0.80 11.28 -6.27
CA ALA A 256 -1.90 10.44 -5.79
C ALA A 256 -3.15 11.28 -5.48
N LYS A 257 -2.99 12.42 -4.80
CA LYS A 257 -4.10 13.34 -4.52
C LYS A 257 -4.67 13.98 -5.79
N SER A 258 -3.83 14.36 -6.75
CA SER A 258 -4.30 14.88 -8.04
C SER A 258 -5.17 13.86 -8.77
N LEU A 259 -4.76 12.60 -8.80
CA LEU A 259 -5.56 11.55 -9.42
C LEU A 259 -6.89 11.33 -8.68
N SER A 260 -6.89 11.32 -7.33
CA SER A 260 -8.12 11.13 -6.56
C SER A 260 -9.08 12.31 -6.69
N PHE A 261 -8.60 13.55 -6.55
CA PHE A 261 -9.49 14.73 -6.50
C PHE A 261 -9.80 15.32 -7.86
N LEU A 262 -8.90 15.21 -8.84
CA LEU A 262 -9.09 15.79 -10.18
C LEU A 262 -9.51 14.76 -11.22
N ALA A 263 -9.03 13.51 -11.11
CA ALA A 263 -9.34 12.44 -12.07
C ALA A 263 -10.36 11.42 -11.56
N GLY A 264 -10.88 11.60 -10.34
CA GLY A 264 -11.91 10.72 -9.77
C GLY A 264 -11.43 9.30 -9.49
N ALA A 265 -10.13 9.11 -9.25
CA ALA A 265 -9.58 7.79 -8.97
C ALA A 265 -9.93 7.31 -7.55
N ASP A 266 -10.31 6.04 -7.43
CA ASP A 266 -10.33 5.34 -6.14
C ASP A 266 -8.90 4.94 -5.76
N ALA A 267 -8.59 5.03 -4.47
CA ALA A 267 -7.26 4.75 -3.95
C ALA A 267 -7.31 3.73 -2.82
N ALA A 268 -6.39 2.76 -2.83
CA ALA A 268 -6.09 1.92 -1.69
C ALA A 268 -4.68 2.23 -1.19
N GLY A 269 -4.52 2.45 0.12
CA GLY A 269 -3.22 2.71 0.75
C GLY A 269 -2.71 1.52 1.53
N ILE A 270 -1.47 1.11 1.28
CA ILE A 270 -0.83 0.00 1.98
C ILE A 270 0.64 0.29 2.27
N VAL A 271 1.10 -0.12 3.46
CA VAL A 271 2.52 -0.09 3.83
C VAL A 271 3.09 -1.49 3.75
N LEU A 272 4.24 -1.61 3.11
CA LEU A 272 4.97 -2.84 2.83
C LEU A 272 6.40 -2.78 3.41
N GLY A 273 7.14 -3.89 3.36
CA GLY A 273 8.48 -3.98 3.90
C GLY A 273 8.55 -4.38 5.39
N ALA A 274 7.43 -4.32 6.12
CA ALA A 274 7.31 -4.87 7.45
C ALA A 274 6.99 -6.38 7.41
N LYS A 275 6.99 -7.05 8.58
CA LYS A 275 6.65 -8.49 8.70
C LYS A 275 5.28 -8.83 8.15
N VAL A 276 4.32 -7.90 8.23
CA VAL A 276 2.96 -8.03 7.68
C VAL A 276 2.59 -6.78 6.90
N PRO A 277 1.62 -6.83 5.95
CA PRO A 277 1.07 -5.63 5.34
C PRO A 277 0.34 -4.76 6.39
N ILE A 278 0.43 -3.44 6.21
CA ILE A 278 -0.20 -2.50 7.13
C ILE A 278 -1.20 -1.64 6.36
N ILE A 279 -2.47 -1.72 6.75
CA ILE A 279 -3.55 -0.90 6.20
C ILE A 279 -3.42 0.49 6.83
N LEU A 280 -3.02 1.44 5.99
CA LEU A 280 -2.80 2.82 6.42
C LEU A 280 -3.80 3.73 5.69
N THR A 281 -4.90 4.02 6.36
CA THR A 281 -5.95 4.90 5.84
C THR A 281 -5.97 6.25 6.56
N SER A 282 -6.35 7.29 5.82
CA SER A 282 -6.57 8.62 6.36
C SER A 282 -7.98 8.74 6.97
N ARG A 283 -8.18 9.69 7.89
CA ARG A 283 -9.52 10.03 8.40
C ARG A 283 -10.44 10.58 7.29
N ALA A 284 -9.83 11.19 6.27
CA ALA A 284 -10.55 11.76 5.12
C ALA A 284 -10.87 10.73 4.02
N ASP A 285 -10.40 9.48 4.14
CA ASP A 285 -10.64 8.46 3.13
C ASP A 285 -12.10 8.02 3.11
N SER A 286 -12.61 7.77 1.91
CA SER A 286 -13.95 7.23 1.70
C SER A 286 -14.08 5.80 2.27
N VAL A 287 -15.31 5.34 2.45
CA VAL A 287 -15.59 3.93 2.80
C VAL A 287 -14.98 3.01 1.74
N THR A 288 -15.13 3.34 0.47
CA THR A 288 -14.56 2.59 -0.67
C THR A 288 -13.05 2.45 -0.55
N ALA A 289 -12.32 3.55 -0.27
CA ALA A 289 -10.87 3.54 -0.12
C ALA A 289 -10.40 2.64 1.04
N ARG A 290 -11.13 2.63 2.16
CA ARG A 290 -10.83 1.75 3.30
C ARG A 290 -11.04 0.28 2.96
N LEU A 291 -12.16 -0.05 2.31
CA LEU A 291 -12.44 -1.42 1.88
C LEU A 291 -11.45 -1.89 0.82
N ALA A 292 -11.07 -1.01 -0.12
CA ALA A 292 -10.03 -1.28 -1.10
C ALA A 292 -8.68 -1.59 -0.42
N SER A 293 -8.30 -0.80 0.59
CA SER A 293 -7.06 -1.03 1.35
C SER A 293 -7.08 -2.37 2.11
N CYS A 294 -8.24 -2.75 2.68
CA CYS A 294 -8.41 -4.06 3.31
C CYS A 294 -8.33 -5.20 2.30
N ALA A 295 -8.92 -5.05 1.11
CA ALA A 295 -8.84 -6.05 0.04
C ALA A 295 -7.40 -6.24 -0.45
N VAL A 296 -6.67 -5.15 -0.71
CA VAL A 296 -5.25 -5.18 -1.09
C VAL A 296 -4.42 -5.87 -0.02
N ALA A 297 -4.61 -5.52 1.26
CA ALA A 297 -3.88 -6.13 2.37
C ALA A 297 -4.16 -7.64 2.50
N SER A 298 -5.42 -8.05 2.32
CA SER A 298 -5.82 -9.45 2.30
C SER A 298 -5.09 -10.22 1.19
N LEU A 299 -5.07 -9.71 -0.03
CA LEU A 299 -4.35 -10.33 -1.16
C LEU A 299 -2.85 -10.46 -0.89
N VAL A 300 -2.23 -9.42 -0.33
CA VAL A 300 -0.80 -9.45 0.04
C VAL A 300 -0.52 -10.48 1.13
N ALA A 301 -1.36 -10.57 2.15
CA ALA A 301 -1.19 -11.55 3.24
C ALA A 301 -1.29 -12.99 2.70
N HIS A 302 -2.26 -13.28 1.83
CA HIS A 302 -2.40 -14.58 1.19
C HIS A 302 -1.22 -14.92 0.29
N ALA A 303 -0.75 -14.00 -0.55
CA ALA A 303 0.43 -14.21 -1.39
C ALA A 303 1.69 -14.54 -0.55
N ARG A 304 1.84 -13.89 0.62
CA ARG A 304 2.93 -14.22 1.56
C ARG A 304 2.81 -15.61 2.16
N ARG A 305 1.61 -16.06 2.54
CA ARG A 305 1.39 -17.43 3.01
C ARG A 305 1.80 -18.47 1.95
N GLU A 306 1.40 -18.24 0.70
CA GLU A 306 1.76 -19.12 -0.41
C GLU A 306 3.28 -19.15 -0.66
N ALA A 307 3.96 -18.00 -0.57
CA ALA A 307 5.40 -17.93 -0.73
C ALA A 307 6.12 -18.68 0.40
N LEU A 308 5.69 -18.53 1.65
CA LEU A 308 6.27 -19.26 2.79
C LEU A 308 6.05 -20.78 2.68
N SER A 309 4.88 -21.23 2.22
CA SER A 309 4.60 -22.66 2.05
C SER A 309 5.50 -23.32 1.00
N LYS A 310 5.90 -22.59 -0.06
CA LYS A 310 6.81 -23.08 -1.11
C LYS A 310 8.26 -23.16 -0.67
N VAL A 311 8.67 -22.44 0.36
CA VAL A 311 10.05 -22.47 0.90
C VAL A 311 10.24 -23.64 1.87
N VAL A 312 9.16 -24.15 2.45
CA VAL A 312 9.18 -25.28 3.44
C VAL A 312 9.08 -26.64 2.77
N GLN A 313 8.71 -26.69 1.49
CA GLN A 313 8.71 -27.88 0.63
C GLN A 313 10.06 -28.04 -0.10
#